data_a700cbdc88f51a1968f0b7cc7fd595e7
#
_entry.id   a700cbdc88f51a1968f0b7cc7fd595e7
#
_cell.length_a   1.000
_cell.length_b   1.000
_cell.length_c   1.000
_cell.angle_alpha   90.00
_cell.angle_beta   90.00
_cell.angle_gamma   90.00
#
_symmetry.space_group_name_H-M   'P 1'
#
loop_
_entity.id
_entity.type
_entity.pdbx_description
1 polymer ?
#
loop_
_entity_poly.entity_id
_entity_poly.type
_entity_poly.pdbx_seq_one_letter_code
_entity_poly.pdbx_strand_id
1 'polypeptide(L)'
;MTHLGVPPTVSCPRCGASNRLDAERVRGGLQPVCGRCRTTLRTSSDVVEVIDSRFEEQVLRSPLPVLLDVWAPWCVPCRGMEPVIEDLASSLSGRVRVAKLNVDRSPEAVVRLRIQGVPTVILFKGGHEVNRMVGARSKNDLMRALAGVA
;
A
#
# COMPACT_ATOMS: atom_id res chain seq x y z
N MET A 1 -0.74 -3.00 -27.87
CA MET A 1 0.30 -1.97 -27.76
C MET A 1 1.28 -2.38 -26.69
N THR A 2 2.43 -2.83 -27.10
CA THR A 2 3.52 -3.10 -26.19
C THR A 2 4.11 -1.77 -25.76
N HIS A 3 3.82 -1.35 -24.55
CA HIS A 3 4.63 -0.33 -23.92
C HIS A 3 6.02 -0.91 -23.70
N LEU A 4 6.94 -0.55 -24.57
CA LEU A 4 8.36 -0.69 -24.31
C LEU A 4 8.74 0.31 -23.20
N GLY A 5 8.15 0.14 -22.04
CA GLY A 5 8.51 0.90 -20.88
C GLY A 5 9.90 0.48 -20.41
N VAL A 6 10.71 1.45 -20.06
CA VAL A 6 11.95 1.21 -19.33
C VAL A 6 11.59 0.33 -18.13
N PRO A 7 12.27 -0.80 -17.93
CA PRO A 7 11.98 -1.62 -16.77
C PRO A 7 12.10 -0.78 -15.49
N PRO A 8 11.19 -0.94 -14.53
CA PRO A 8 11.23 -0.16 -13.30
C PRO A 8 12.55 -0.39 -12.57
N THR A 9 13.15 0.69 -12.12
CA THR A 9 14.36 0.64 -11.30
C THR A 9 14.01 0.91 -9.86
N VAL A 10 14.64 0.17 -8.95
CA VAL A 10 14.47 0.33 -7.51
C VAL A 10 15.83 0.54 -6.86
N SER A 11 15.95 1.58 -6.05
CA SER A 11 17.14 1.81 -5.24
C SER A 11 17.14 0.86 -4.04
N CYS A 12 18.28 0.20 -3.83
CA CYS A 12 18.44 -0.67 -2.67
C CYS A 12 18.42 0.18 -1.38
N PRO A 13 17.55 -0.17 -0.42
CA PRO A 13 17.48 0.58 0.84
C PRO A 13 18.73 0.44 1.70
N ARG A 14 19.57 -0.59 1.43
CA ARG A 14 20.77 -0.85 2.22
C ARG A 14 22.02 -0.21 1.62
N CYS A 15 22.25 -0.38 0.31
CA CYS A 15 23.49 0.08 -0.33
C CYS A 15 23.29 1.20 -1.35
N GLY A 16 22.05 1.57 -1.66
CA GLY A 16 21.74 2.63 -2.62
C GLY A 16 21.87 2.26 -4.09
N ALA A 17 22.28 1.03 -4.40
CA ALA A 17 22.46 0.60 -5.79
C ALA A 17 21.11 0.60 -6.54
N SER A 18 21.13 1.05 -7.81
CA SER A 18 19.97 0.94 -8.68
C SER A 18 19.84 -0.48 -9.22
N ASN A 19 18.66 -1.05 -9.11
CA ASN A 19 18.36 -2.39 -9.58
C ASN A 19 17.24 -2.34 -10.60
N ARG A 20 17.41 -3.01 -11.73
CA ARG A 20 16.34 -3.21 -12.70
C ARG A 20 15.47 -4.39 -12.26
N LEU A 21 14.18 -4.19 -12.26
CA LEU A 21 13.24 -5.24 -11.92
C LEU A 21 12.63 -5.82 -13.19
N ASP A 22 12.59 -7.14 -13.27
CA ASP A 22 11.82 -7.83 -14.28
C ASP A 22 10.37 -7.94 -13.77
N ALA A 23 9.48 -7.13 -14.33
CA ALA A 23 8.10 -7.05 -13.88
C ALA A 23 7.34 -8.38 -14.03
N GLU A 24 7.67 -9.18 -15.04
CA GLU A 24 7.04 -10.49 -15.24
C GLU A 24 7.45 -11.48 -14.15
N ARG A 25 8.73 -11.52 -13.84
CA ARG A 25 9.26 -12.39 -12.79
C ARG A 25 8.74 -12.00 -11.42
N VAL A 26 8.65 -10.72 -11.14
CA VAL A 26 8.08 -10.21 -9.87
C VAL A 26 6.61 -10.60 -9.77
N ARG A 27 5.84 -10.44 -10.83
CA ARG A 27 4.43 -10.88 -10.86
C ARG A 27 4.29 -12.40 -10.72
N GLY A 28 5.27 -13.15 -11.20
CA GLY A 28 5.34 -14.60 -11.05
C GLY A 28 5.74 -15.09 -9.67
N GLY A 29 5.95 -14.17 -8.70
CA GLY A 29 6.29 -14.51 -7.33
C GLY A 29 7.78 -14.51 -7.01
N LEU A 30 8.63 -14.10 -7.96
CA LEU A 30 10.06 -13.98 -7.70
C LEU A 30 10.33 -12.81 -6.74
N GLN A 31 11.00 -13.10 -5.64
CA GLN A 31 11.46 -12.07 -4.71
C GLN A 31 12.77 -11.47 -5.22
N PRO A 32 12.78 -10.20 -5.70
CA PRO A 32 14.01 -9.62 -6.20
C PRO A 32 15.01 -9.35 -5.09
N VAL A 33 16.28 -9.50 -5.40
CA VAL A 33 17.38 -9.17 -4.50
C VAL A 33 18.33 -8.18 -5.17
N CYS A 34 18.98 -7.35 -4.35
CA CYS A 34 19.95 -6.40 -4.86
C CYS A 34 21.13 -7.14 -5.49
N GLY A 35 21.47 -6.77 -6.72
CA GLY A 35 22.60 -7.35 -7.44
C GLY A 35 23.95 -7.05 -6.78
N ARG A 36 24.03 -6.04 -5.93
CA ARG A 36 25.26 -5.60 -5.28
C ARG A 36 25.45 -6.20 -3.89
N CYS A 37 24.43 -6.08 -3.01
CA CYS A 37 24.55 -6.50 -1.61
C CYS A 37 23.64 -7.66 -1.21
N ARG A 38 22.85 -8.18 -2.15
CA ARG A 38 21.93 -9.31 -1.96
C ARG A 38 20.80 -9.07 -0.97
N THR A 39 20.60 -7.85 -0.52
CA THR A 39 19.44 -7.49 0.29
C THR A 39 18.17 -7.69 -0.53
N THR A 40 17.15 -8.26 0.08
CA THR A 40 15.82 -8.38 -0.55
C THR A 40 15.30 -7.01 -0.91
N LEU A 41 14.93 -6.83 -2.17
CA LEU A 41 14.35 -5.59 -2.66
C LEU A 41 12.83 -5.65 -2.49
N ARG A 42 12.30 -4.67 -1.82
CA ARG A 42 10.86 -4.49 -1.75
C ARG A 42 10.42 -3.71 -2.99
N THR A 43 9.48 -4.26 -3.70
CA THR A 43 8.85 -3.55 -4.79
C THR A 43 7.83 -2.59 -4.18
N SER A 44 8.24 -1.35 -3.95
CA SER A 44 7.38 -0.28 -3.43
C SER A 44 6.17 0.00 -4.33
N SER A 45 6.10 -0.65 -5.47
CA SER A 45 5.00 -0.55 -6.42
C SER A 45 3.69 -1.14 -5.92
N ASP A 46 3.71 -1.97 -4.88
CA ASP A 46 2.53 -2.65 -4.40
C ASP A 46 1.66 -1.78 -3.48
N VAL A 47 2.25 -0.80 -2.82
CA VAL A 47 1.52 0.15 -1.97
C VAL A 47 1.32 1.45 -2.73
N VAL A 48 0.05 1.82 -2.95
CA VAL A 48 -0.32 3.04 -3.67
C VAL A 48 -0.37 4.20 -2.68
N GLU A 49 0.37 5.27 -2.95
CA GLU A 49 0.25 6.50 -2.17
C GLU A 49 -0.89 7.34 -2.72
N VAL A 50 -1.87 7.64 -1.87
CA VAL A 50 -3.08 8.39 -2.25
C VAL A 50 -2.99 9.81 -1.74
N ILE A 51 -3.24 10.77 -2.63
CA ILE A 51 -3.39 12.19 -2.31
C ILE A 51 -4.80 12.65 -2.61
N ASP A 52 -5.19 13.83 -2.12
CA ASP A 52 -6.56 14.37 -2.29
C ASP A 52 -7.06 14.33 -3.74
N SER A 53 -6.23 14.77 -4.68
CA SER A 53 -6.59 14.84 -6.10
C SER A 53 -6.81 13.48 -6.76
N ARG A 54 -6.36 12.40 -6.13
CA ARG A 54 -6.47 11.03 -6.66
C ARG A 54 -7.31 10.10 -5.81
N PHE A 55 -7.84 10.61 -4.73
CA PHE A 55 -8.62 9.81 -3.80
C PHE A 55 -9.81 9.13 -4.46
N GLU A 56 -10.59 9.89 -5.22
CA GLU A 56 -11.76 9.35 -5.90
C GLU A 56 -11.40 8.26 -6.90
N GLU A 57 -10.41 8.52 -7.74
CA GLU A 57 -9.96 7.58 -8.78
C GLU A 57 -9.35 6.30 -8.17
N GLN A 58 -8.46 6.48 -7.21
CA GLN A 58 -7.66 5.36 -6.68
C GLN A 58 -8.39 4.55 -5.62
N VAL A 59 -9.31 5.15 -4.89
CA VAL A 59 -10.03 4.50 -3.79
C VAL A 59 -11.47 4.22 -4.15
N LEU A 60 -12.24 5.25 -4.48
CA LEU A 60 -13.68 5.10 -4.69
C LEU A 60 -14.04 4.41 -5.99
N ARG A 61 -13.26 4.62 -7.04
CA ARG A 61 -13.46 4.01 -8.35
C ARG A 61 -12.59 2.78 -8.59
N SER A 62 -11.92 2.28 -7.56
CA SER A 62 -11.09 1.08 -7.70
C SER A 62 -11.94 -0.13 -8.08
N PRO A 63 -11.55 -0.89 -9.12
CA PRO A 63 -12.21 -2.16 -9.45
C PRO A 63 -11.96 -3.25 -8.43
N LEU A 64 -10.94 -3.09 -7.59
CA LEU A 64 -10.60 -4.00 -6.51
C LEU A 64 -11.03 -3.43 -5.17
N PRO A 65 -11.30 -4.28 -4.16
CA PRO A 65 -11.38 -3.79 -2.78
C PRO A 65 -10.12 -3.04 -2.41
N VAL A 66 -10.25 -2.01 -1.56
CA VAL A 66 -9.13 -1.16 -1.13
C VAL A 66 -8.97 -1.25 0.37
N LEU A 67 -7.73 -1.52 0.79
CA LEU A 67 -7.30 -1.32 2.17
C LEU A 67 -6.55 0.00 2.22
N LEU A 68 -7.10 0.98 2.92
CA LEU A 68 -6.53 2.31 3.06
C LEU A 68 -5.91 2.47 4.45
N ASP A 69 -4.59 2.58 4.50
CA ASP A 69 -3.84 2.89 5.72
C ASP A 69 -3.71 4.42 5.86
N VAL A 70 -4.47 4.97 6.78
CA VAL A 70 -4.43 6.41 7.10
C VAL A 70 -3.37 6.61 8.18
N TRP A 71 -2.32 7.34 7.86
CA TRP A 71 -1.12 7.44 8.68
C TRP A 71 -0.54 8.86 8.72
N ALA A 72 0.45 9.06 9.57
CA ALA A 72 1.23 10.28 9.63
C ALA A 72 2.70 9.95 9.90
N PRO A 73 3.64 10.75 9.37
CA PRO A 73 5.08 10.53 9.60
C PRO A 73 5.50 10.60 11.07
N TRP A 74 4.80 11.39 11.87
CA TRP A 74 5.06 11.58 13.30
C TRP A 74 4.42 10.50 14.19
N CYS A 75 3.64 9.61 13.62
CA CYS A 75 2.90 8.57 14.34
C CYS A 75 3.76 7.32 14.51
N VAL A 76 4.20 7.02 15.72
CA VAL A 76 5.03 5.84 16.00
C VAL A 76 4.30 4.52 15.73
N PRO A 77 3.04 4.32 16.18
CA PRO A 77 2.29 3.10 15.86
C PRO A 77 2.08 2.90 14.36
N CYS A 78 1.94 3.98 13.59
CA CYS A 78 1.82 3.91 12.13
C CYS A 78 3.09 3.31 11.50
N ARG A 79 4.25 3.72 11.99
CA ARG A 79 5.54 3.19 11.53
C ARG A 79 5.68 1.71 11.84
N GLY A 80 5.20 1.28 13.00
CA GLY A 80 5.19 -0.14 13.38
C GLY A 80 4.33 -1.00 12.48
N MET A 81 3.28 -0.44 11.88
CA MET A 81 2.42 -1.13 10.92
C MET A 81 2.99 -1.16 9.50
N GLU A 82 3.96 -0.34 9.18
CA GLU A 82 4.48 -0.24 7.82
C GLU A 82 4.93 -1.57 7.22
N PRO A 83 5.70 -2.42 7.92
CA PRO A 83 6.05 -3.74 7.40
C PRO A 83 4.85 -4.64 7.14
N VAL A 84 3.83 -4.55 7.98
CA VAL A 84 2.58 -5.32 7.83
C VAL A 84 1.83 -4.87 6.57
N ILE A 85 1.73 -3.57 6.37
CA ILE A 85 1.04 -2.99 5.20
C ILE A 85 1.77 -3.39 3.90
N GLU A 86 3.09 -3.31 3.87
CA GLU A 86 3.88 -3.72 2.72
C GLU A 86 3.74 -5.22 2.42
N ASP A 87 3.75 -6.03 3.46
CA ASP A 87 3.59 -7.48 3.34
C ASP A 87 2.20 -7.85 2.80
N LEU A 88 1.15 -7.18 3.27
CA LEU A 88 -0.19 -7.34 2.75
C LEU A 88 -0.29 -6.91 1.28
N ALA A 89 0.34 -5.82 0.93
CA ALA A 89 0.35 -5.32 -0.46
C ALA A 89 0.93 -6.37 -1.41
N SER A 90 2.05 -6.99 -1.03
CA SER A 90 2.66 -8.05 -1.82
C SER A 90 1.80 -9.31 -1.88
N SER A 91 1.26 -9.75 -0.75
CA SER A 91 0.47 -10.98 -0.65
C SER A 91 -0.86 -10.88 -1.37
N LEU A 92 -1.46 -9.69 -1.43
CA LEU A 92 -2.79 -9.46 -1.97
C LEU A 92 -2.78 -8.76 -3.34
N SER A 93 -1.61 -8.63 -3.94
CA SER A 93 -1.45 -8.01 -5.26
C SER A 93 -2.41 -8.64 -6.28
N GLY A 94 -3.16 -7.80 -6.98
CA GLY A 94 -4.17 -8.22 -7.95
C GLY A 94 -5.53 -8.59 -7.35
N ARG A 95 -5.65 -8.73 -6.04
CA ARG A 95 -6.91 -9.04 -5.34
C ARG A 95 -7.43 -7.90 -4.49
N VAL A 96 -6.54 -7.19 -3.83
CA VAL A 96 -6.84 -6.04 -2.99
C VAL A 96 -5.83 -4.95 -3.31
N ARG A 97 -6.31 -3.74 -3.47
CA ARG A 97 -5.43 -2.57 -3.58
C ARG A 97 -5.09 -2.10 -2.18
N VAL A 98 -3.81 -2.13 -1.84
CA VAL A 98 -3.32 -1.58 -0.57
C VAL A 98 -2.79 -0.17 -0.82
N ALA A 99 -3.31 0.79 -0.10
CA ALA A 99 -3.01 2.20 -0.29
C ALA A 99 -2.68 2.87 1.04
N LYS A 100 -1.90 3.93 0.99
CA LYS A 100 -1.53 4.76 2.14
C LYS A 100 -1.99 6.20 1.89
N LEU A 101 -2.54 6.82 2.92
CA LEU A 101 -2.95 8.22 2.90
C LEU A 101 -2.28 8.95 4.06
N ASN A 102 -1.39 9.89 3.72
CA ASN A 102 -0.71 10.74 4.69
C ASN A 102 -1.63 11.90 5.06
N VAL A 103 -2.05 11.97 6.32
CA VAL A 103 -2.96 13.02 6.80
C VAL A 103 -2.41 14.43 6.64
N ASP A 104 -1.09 14.58 6.73
CA ASP A 104 -0.45 15.90 6.60
C ASP A 104 -0.52 16.45 5.17
N ARG A 105 -0.67 15.57 4.19
CA ARG A 105 -0.75 15.92 2.77
C ARG A 105 -2.13 15.79 2.16
N SER A 106 -3.12 15.38 2.93
CA SER A 106 -4.44 15.04 2.41
C SER A 106 -5.55 15.64 3.28
N PRO A 107 -5.57 16.97 3.46
CA PRO A 107 -6.54 17.61 4.36
C PRO A 107 -7.99 17.40 3.93
N GLU A 108 -8.28 17.37 2.64
CA GLU A 108 -9.64 17.15 2.14
C GLU A 108 -10.13 15.74 2.44
N ALA A 109 -9.29 14.73 2.19
CA ALA A 109 -9.63 13.33 2.48
C ALA A 109 -9.83 13.11 3.97
N VAL A 110 -9.01 13.73 4.82
CA VAL A 110 -9.14 13.65 6.29
C VAL A 110 -10.52 14.13 6.74
N VAL A 111 -10.97 15.27 6.22
CA VAL A 111 -12.29 15.82 6.54
C VAL A 111 -13.41 14.93 5.97
N ARG A 112 -13.28 14.54 4.72
CA ARG A 112 -14.27 13.70 4.03
C ARG A 112 -14.47 12.35 4.72
N LEU A 113 -13.39 11.73 5.16
CA LEU A 113 -13.41 10.44 5.83
C LEU A 113 -13.65 10.55 7.33
N ARG A 114 -13.70 11.75 7.87
CA ARG A 114 -13.86 12.00 9.31
C ARG A 114 -12.80 11.28 10.14
N ILE A 115 -11.55 11.44 9.74
CA ILE A 115 -10.42 10.85 10.47
C ILE A 115 -10.25 11.59 11.80
N GLN A 116 -10.26 10.83 12.88
CA GLN A 116 -10.12 11.38 14.24
C GLN A 116 -8.79 11.01 14.89
N GLY A 117 -8.09 10.06 14.33
CA GLY A 117 -6.80 9.61 14.85
C GLY A 117 -6.07 8.72 13.87
N VAL A 118 -4.80 8.50 14.13
CA VAL A 118 -3.94 7.62 13.33
C VAL A 118 -3.24 6.59 14.25
N PRO A 119 -2.97 5.38 13.78
CA PRO A 119 -3.39 4.85 12.48
C PRO A 119 -4.89 4.53 12.43
N THR A 120 -5.47 4.67 11.26
CA THR A 120 -6.83 4.21 10.96
C THR A 120 -6.77 3.42 9.67
N VAL A 121 -7.29 2.21 9.68
CA VAL A 121 -7.40 1.38 8.47
C VAL A 121 -8.86 1.33 8.05
N ILE A 122 -9.12 1.71 6.80
CA ILE A 122 -10.46 1.71 6.23
C ILE A 122 -10.50 0.75 5.05
N LEU A 123 -11.50 -0.11 5.02
CA LEU A 123 -11.74 -1.02 3.90
C LEU A 123 -12.87 -0.48 3.04
N PHE A 124 -12.63 -0.40 1.73
CA PHE A 124 -13.59 0.03 0.73
C PHE A 124 -13.89 -1.11 -0.24
N LYS A 125 -15.13 -1.19 -0.67
CA LYS A 125 -15.55 -2.07 -1.75
C LYS A 125 -16.64 -1.39 -2.56
N GLY A 126 -16.43 -1.34 -3.89
CA GLY A 126 -17.40 -0.71 -4.78
C GLY A 126 -17.64 0.76 -4.48
N GLY A 127 -16.64 1.47 -3.98
CA GLY A 127 -16.74 2.90 -3.65
C GLY A 127 -17.35 3.19 -2.28
N HIS A 128 -17.62 2.17 -1.49
CA HIS A 128 -18.22 2.31 -0.15
C HIS A 128 -17.30 1.81 0.94
N GLU A 129 -17.26 2.54 2.04
CA GLU A 129 -16.59 2.08 3.25
C GLU A 129 -17.37 0.90 3.84
N VAL A 130 -16.70 -0.24 3.99
CA VAL A 130 -17.34 -1.46 4.52
C VAL A 130 -16.81 -1.84 5.89
N ASN A 131 -15.66 -1.32 6.30
CA ASN A 131 -15.12 -1.54 7.64
C ASN A 131 -14.11 -0.44 7.99
N ARG A 132 -13.95 -0.18 9.27
CA ARG A 132 -12.98 0.80 9.78
C ARG A 132 -12.41 0.31 11.10
N MET A 133 -11.10 0.36 11.22
CA MET A 133 -10.37 0.00 12.44
C MET A 133 -9.51 1.17 12.87
N VAL A 134 -9.71 1.64 14.07
CA VAL A 134 -8.91 2.74 14.66
C VAL A 134 -7.86 2.15 15.60
N GLY A 135 -6.63 2.61 15.47
CA GLY A 135 -5.50 2.11 16.24
C GLY A 135 -4.70 1.03 15.49
N ALA A 136 -3.53 0.70 16.03
CA ALA A 136 -2.64 -0.28 15.42
C ALA A 136 -3.28 -1.67 15.39
N ARG A 137 -3.12 -2.37 14.27
CA ARG A 137 -3.66 -3.71 14.04
C ARG A 137 -2.56 -4.65 13.58
N SER A 138 -2.67 -5.91 13.98
CA SER A 138 -1.79 -6.97 13.51
C SER A 138 -2.17 -7.39 12.09
N LYS A 139 -1.25 -8.09 11.42
CA LYS A 139 -1.53 -8.69 10.11
C LYS A 139 -2.75 -9.61 10.16
N ASN A 140 -2.87 -10.42 11.22
CA ASN A 140 -4.00 -11.32 11.39
C ASN A 140 -5.33 -10.57 11.52
N ASP A 141 -5.36 -9.46 12.25
CA ASP A 141 -6.56 -8.63 12.38
C ASP A 141 -7.00 -8.09 11.03
N LEU A 142 -6.06 -7.60 10.24
CA LEU A 142 -6.33 -7.05 8.91
C LEU A 142 -6.77 -8.15 7.93
N MET A 143 -6.15 -9.31 7.99
CA MET A 143 -6.55 -10.45 7.15
C MET A 143 -7.97 -10.94 7.48
N ARG A 144 -8.35 -10.99 8.75
CA ARG A 144 -9.71 -11.34 9.14
C ARG A 144 -10.74 -10.32 8.63
N ALA A 145 -10.43 -9.05 8.73
CA ALA A 145 -11.30 -7.99 8.22
C ALA A 145 -11.46 -8.10 6.70
N LEU A 146 -10.37 -8.38 5.98
CA LEU A 146 -10.38 -8.55 4.53
C LEU A 146 -11.13 -9.80 4.07
N ALA A 147 -11.16 -10.85 4.87
CA ALA A 147 -11.87 -12.09 4.52
C ALA A 147 -13.37 -11.86 4.28
N GLY A 148 -13.96 -10.86 4.93
CA GLY A 148 -15.36 -10.50 4.73
C GLY A 148 -15.60 -9.56 3.54
N VAL A 149 -14.54 -9.07 2.91
CA VAL A 149 -14.63 -8.02 1.87
C VAL A 149 -14.09 -8.51 0.52
N ALA A 150 -13.04 -9.27 0.55
CA ALA A 150 -12.35 -9.74 -0.65
C ALA A 150 -13.07 -10.91 -1.33
#